data_f1fa2664d38ace30a74e735245dbc0dd
#
_entry.id   f1fa2664d38ace30a74e735245dbc0dd
#
_cell.length_a   1.000
_cell.length_b   1.000
_cell.length_c   1.000
_cell.angle_alpha   90.00
_cell.angle_beta   90.00
_cell.angle_gamma   90.00
#
_symmetry.space_group_name_H-M   'P 1'
#
loop_
_entity.id
_entity.type
_entity.pdbx_description
1 polymer ?
#
loop_
_entity_poly.entity_id
_entity_poly.type
_entity_poly.pdbx_seq_one_letter_code
_entity_poly.pdbx_strand_id
1 'polypeptide(L)'
;EQKLKEKIENLGKPLKDWDVKIYRGVLTGLNEAFIIDDIKRQEILDNCKDEDERIRTEAIIKPILRGRDIKRYYYKWAGLWVIVIPAGWTNEKRKNEAPEFFIECQFPSLIKYLKNFETKAKKRDDQGDYWWELRACAYYPEFEKEKVVYPNMANRLVACLDKSKFYVNQKCFIITGNNMRYICGLLNSNIEFWFFKKIGATLGREGFEMSKIFIEKLPVPPITTSNQHMVSQIESLVDKILAAKKTNHAADTTTWEKEINQLVYQLYELTDEEIAIVENGSI
;
A
#
# COMPACT_ATOMS: atom_id res chain seq x y z
N GLU A 1 -16.25 -21.82 17.44
CA GLU A 1 -15.79 -20.61 16.78
C GLU A 1 -15.73 -19.39 17.72
N GLN A 2 -16.79 -19.11 18.52
CA GLN A 2 -16.81 -17.95 19.40
C GLN A 2 -15.69 -17.98 20.44
N LYS A 3 -15.44 -19.12 21.12
CA LYS A 3 -14.33 -19.28 22.06
C LYS A 3 -12.96 -19.08 21.39
N LEU A 4 -12.78 -19.55 20.15
CA LEU A 4 -11.57 -19.36 19.38
C LEU A 4 -11.37 -17.86 19.07
N LYS A 5 -12.41 -17.16 18.65
CA LYS A 5 -12.35 -15.72 18.42
C LYS A 5 -11.91 -14.96 19.67
N GLU A 6 -12.51 -15.25 20.83
CA GLU A 6 -12.14 -14.64 22.12
C GLU A 6 -10.69 -14.96 22.52
N LYS A 7 -10.21 -16.20 22.28
CA LYS A 7 -8.81 -16.58 22.51
C LYS A 7 -7.86 -15.74 21.67
N ILE A 8 -8.15 -15.59 20.37
CA ILE A 8 -7.33 -14.80 19.43
C ILE A 8 -7.32 -13.32 19.86
N GLU A 9 -8.47 -12.75 20.25
CA GLU A 9 -8.56 -11.39 20.75
C GLU A 9 -7.78 -11.16 22.05
N ASN A 10 -7.73 -12.16 22.93
CA ASN A 10 -7.02 -12.07 24.20
C ASN A 10 -5.49 -12.20 24.04
N LEU A 11 -5.02 -12.99 23.09
CA LEU A 11 -3.59 -13.22 22.82
C LEU A 11 -2.99 -12.17 21.86
N GLY A 12 -3.82 -11.60 21.01
CA GLY A 12 -3.42 -10.56 20.06
C GLY A 12 -3.70 -9.16 20.58
N LYS A 13 -2.88 -8.21 20.18
CA LYS A 13 -3.10 -6.78 20.38
C LYS A 13 -3.64 -6.18 19.08
N PRO A 14 -4.75 -5.40 19.10
CA PRO A 14 -5.26 -4.76 17.89
C PRO A 14 -4.16 -3.99 17.15
N LEU A 15 -4.10 -4.13 15.83
CA LEU A 15 -3.05 -3.51 15.01
C LEU A 15 -2.97 -1.99 15.20
N LYS A 16 -4.10 -1.31 15.47
CA LYS A 16 -4.14 0.13 15.79
C LYS A 16 -3.33 0.52 17.04
N ASP A 17 -3.09 -0.44 17.95
CA ASP A 17 -2.38 -0.22 19.20
C ASP A 17 -0.87 -0.58 19.08
N TRP A 18 -0.43 -1.02 17.91
CA TRP A 18 0.97 -1.20 17.55
C TRP A 18 1.59 0.14 17.14
N ASP A 19 2.93 0.21 17.15
CA ASP A 19 3.66 1.36 16.61
C ASP A 19 3.66 1.36 15.07
N VAL A 20 2.45 1.47 14.53
CA VAL A 20 2.18 1.52 13.10
C VAL A 20 1.09 2.54 12.78
N LYS A 21 1.06 2.98 11.53
CA LYS A 21 0.00 3.88 11.02
C LYS A 21 -0.51 3.36 9.68
N ILE A 22 -1.81 3.45 9.50
CA ILE A 22 -2.49 3.03 8.28
C ILE A 22 -2.99 4.26 7.53
N TYR A 23 -2.59 4.38 6.26
CA TYR A 23 -2.97 5.51 5.40
C TYR A 23 -3.59 5.01 4.10
N ARG A 24 -4.51 5.79 3.56
CA ARG A 24 -5.09 5.53 2.25
C ARG A 24 -4.15 6.00 1.14
N GLY A 25 -4.24 5.36 -0.03
CA GLY A 25 -3.49 5.76 -1.21
C GLY A 25 -3.88 7.13 -1.76
N VAL A 26 -3.09 7.60 -2.71
CA VAL A 26 -3.21 8.93 -3.32
C VAL A 26 -4.55 9.06 -4.06
N LEU A 27 -5.21 10.19 -3.84
CA LEU A 27 -6.42 10.60 -4.54
C LEU A 27 -6.10 11.75 -5.49
N THR A 28 -6.26 11.50 -6.78
CA THR A 28 -5.93 12.51 -7.82
C THR A 28 -7.14 13.36 -8.22
N GLY A 29 -8.36 12.87 -7.99
CA GLY A 29 -9.57 13.48 -8.48
C GLY A 29 -9.74 13.43 -10.03
N LEU A 30 -8.65 13.12 -10.76
CA LEU A 30 -8.66 13.03 -12.23
C LEU A 30 -7.54 12.09 -12.69
N ASN A 31 -7.76 10.79 -12.62
CA ASN A 31 -6.75 9.80 -12.94
C ASN A 31 -6.19 9.91 -14.36
N GLU A 32 -7.03 10.26 -15.35
CA GLU A 32 -6.60 10.39 -16.75
C GLU A 32 -5.53 11.47 -16.99
N ALA A 33 -5.46 12.48 -16.11
CA ALA A 33 -4.44 13.52 -16.16
C ALA A 33 -3.20 13.21 -15.34
N PHE A 34 -3.39 12.63 -14.15
CA PHE A 34 -2.33 12.49 -13.14
C PHE A 34 -1.73 11.08 -13.05
N ILE A 35 -2.36 10.07 -13.67
CA ILE A 35 -1.78 8.72 -13.79
C ILE A 35 -1.43 8.47 -15.24
N ILE A 36 -0.15 8.29 -15.50
CA ILE A 36 0.44 8.11 -16.84
C ILE A 36 1.15 6.77 -16.93
N ASP A 37 1.33 6.26 -18.13
CA ASP A 37 2.14 5.08 -18.42
C ASP A 37 3.61 5.42 -18.70
N ASP A 38 4.43 4.38 -18.88
CA ASP A 38 5.86 4.53 -19.20
C ASP A 38 6.07 5.36 -20.47
N ILE A 39 5.24 5.18 -21.49
CA ILE A 39 5.38 5.87 -22.78
C ILE A 39 5.16 7.37 -22.56
N LYS A 40 4.08 7.74 -21.89
CA LYS A 40 3.78 9.16 -21.62
C LYS A 40 4.79 9.79 -20.66
N ARG A 41 5.26 9.06 -19.65
CA ARG A 41 6.35 9.50 -18.78
C ARG A 41 7.60 9.82 -19.61
N GLN A 42 8.02 8.91 -20.48
CA GLN A 42 9.19 9.10 -21.30
C GLN A 42 9.03 10.30 -22.27
N GLU A 43 7.86 10.42 -22.90
CA GLU A 43 7.54 11.58 -23.75
C GLU A 43 7.69 12.91 -23.01
N ILE A 44 7.16 13.01 -21.78
CA ILE A 44 7.30 14.23 -20.97
C ILE A 44 8.76 14.52 -20.65
N LEU A 45 9.54 13.51 -20.27
CA LEU A 45 10.95 13.66 -19.91
C LEU A 45 11.82 14.01 -21.11
N ASP A 46 11.53 13.46 -22.29
CA ASP A 46 12.29 13.74 -23.52
C ASP A 46 11.99 15.14 -24.07
N ASN A 47 10.85 15.72 -23.70
CA ASN A 47 10.50 17.11 -24.07
C ASN A 47 11.02 18.15 -23.07
N CYS A 48 11.72 17.75 -21.99
CA CYS A 48 12.36 18.68 -21.07
C CYS A 48 13.46 19.48 -21.82
N LYS A 49 13.51 20.79 -21.58
CA LYS A 49 14.41 21.73 -22.27
C LYS A 49 15.89 21.52 -21.90
N ASP A 50 16.12 21.05 -20.69
CA ASP A 50 17.45 20.83 -20.10
C ASP A 50 17.41 19.73 -19.04
N GLU A 51 18.59 19.31 -18.59
CA GLU A 51 18.74 18.25 -17.59
C GLU A 51 18.16 18.67 -16.21
N ASP A 52 18.23 19.95 -15.87
CA ASP A 52 17.67 20.46 -14.61
C ASP A 52 16.15 20.34 -14.57
N GLU A 53 15.45 20.65 -15.67
CA GLU A 53 14.02 20.40 -15.79
C GLU A 53 13.71 18.91 -15.70
N ARG A 54 14.50 18.07 -16.40
CA ARG A 54 14.32 16.63 -16.41
C ARG A 54 14.40 16.05 -15.01
N ILE A 55 15.45 16.38 -14.25
CA ILE A 55 15.64 15.94 -12.87
C ILE A 55 14.46 16.36 -11.98
N ARG A 56 14.04 17.63 -12.07
CA ARG A 56 12.89 18.12 -11.28
C ARG A 56 11.60 17.42 -11.65
N THR A 57 11.34 17.22 -12.94
CA THR A 57 10.14 16.57 -13.45
C THR A 57 10.12 15.09 -13.04
N GLU A 58 11.23 14.39 -13.16
CA GLU A 58 11.37 13.00 -12.74
C GLU A 58 11.12 12.83 -11.23
N ALA A 59 11.57 13.78 -10.42
CA ALA A 59 11.42 13.73 -8.97
C ALA A 59 9.95 13.77 -8.50
N ILE A 60 9.04 14.35 -9.28
CA ILE A 60 7.61 14.44 -8.96
C ILE A 60 6.74 13.40 -9.68
N ILE A 61 7.31 12.59 -10.56
CA ILE A 61 6.63 11.48 -11.22
C ILE A 61 7.01 10.18 -10.48
N LYS A 62 6.06 9.62 -9.72
CA LYS A 62 6.30 8.49 -8.83
C LYS A 62 5.67 7.21 -9.35
N PRO A 63 6.30 6.04 -9.22
CA PRO A 63 5.68 4.78 -9.59
C PRO A 63 4.46 4.51 -8.70
N ILE A 64 3.36 4.00 -9.26
CA ILE A 64 2.12 3.77 -8.53
C ILE A 64 1.57 2.36 -8.76
N LEU A 65 1.06 1.75 -7.66
CA LEU A 65 0.33 0.49 -7.68
C LEU A 65 -1.17 0.75 -7.56
N ARG A 66 -1.96 -0.08 -8.24
CA ARG A 66 -3.41 -0.17 -8.09
C ARG A 66 -3.77 -1.39 -7.26
N GLY A 67 -4.98 -1.47 -6.73
CA GLY A 67 -5.42 -2.62 -5.95
C GLY A 67 -5.22 -3.96 -6.66
N ARG A 68 -5.52 -4.04 -7.95
CA ARG A 68 -5.34 -5.25 -8.76
C ARG A 68 -3.88 -5.66 -9.01
N ASP A 69 -2.94 -4.75 -8.79
CA ASP A 69 -1.51 -4.99 -8.96
C ASP A 69 -0.91 -5.68 -7.73
N ILE A 70 -1.54 -5.53 -6.55
CA ILE A 70 -1.10 -6.10 -5.29
C ILE A 70 -1.56 -7.55 -5.19
N LYS A 71 -0.63 -8.43 -4.84
CA LYS A 71 -0.82 -9.86 -4.66
C LYS A 71 -0.24 -10.30 -3.31
N ARG A 72 -0.48 -11.56 -2.94
CA ARG A 72 0.06 -12.15 -1.73
C ARG A 72 1.58 -12.20 -1.81
N TYR A 73 2.28 -11.41 -0.97
CA TYR A 73 3.73 -11.26 -0.89
C TYR A 73 4.43 -10.60 -2.09
N TYR A 74 3.71 -10.18 -3.13
CA TYR A 74 4.33 -9.49 -4.28
C TYR A 74 3.34 -8.52 -4.93
N TYR A 75 3.85 -7.73 -5.87
CA TYR A 75 3.01 -6.92 -6.76
C TYR A 75 3.47 -7.11 -8.21
N LYS A 76 2.50 -7.00 -9.13
CA LYS A 76 2.76 -6.96 -10.56
C LYS A 76 2.52 -5.54 -11.05
N TRP A 77 3.61 -4.75 -11.07
CA TRP A 77 3.51 -3.37 -11.52
C TRP A 77 3.16 -3.28 -12.99
N ALA A 78 2.27 -2.35 -13.35
CA ALA A 78 1.73 -2.19 -14.70
C ALA A 78 2.41 -1.06 -15.48
N GLY A 79 3.59 -0.58 -15.04
CA GLY A 79 4.26 0.55 -15.69
C GLY A 79 3.49 1.86 -15.55
N LEU A 80 2.82 2.08 -14.42
CA LEU A 80 2.05 3.30 -14.17
C LEU A 80 2.75 4.21 -13.18
N TRP A 81 2.60 5.51 -13.43
CA TRP A 81 3.20 6.58 -12.66
C TRP A 81 2.16 7.60 -12.25
N VAL A 82 2.34 8.24 -11.11
CA VAL A 82 1.50 9.34 -10.65
C VAL A 82 2.31 10.63 -10.60
N ILE A 83 1.73 11.71 -11.12
CA ILE A 83 2.29 13.06 -11.03
C ILE A 83 1.89 13.62 -9.67
N VAL A 84 2.87 13.97 -8.83
CA VAL A 84 2.67 14.43 -7.45
C VAL A 84 3.23 15.82 -7.28
N ILE A 85 2.37 16.83 -7.41
CA ILE A 85 2.63 18.19 -6.96
C ILE A 85 1.72 18.40 -5.74
N PRO A 86 2.26 18.42 -4.50
CA PRO A 86 1.44 18.52 -3.29
C PRO A 86 0.72 19.87 -3.18
N ALA A 87 -0.45 19.87 -2.54
CA ALA A 87 -1.16 21.10 -2.20
C ALA A 87 -0.25 22.06 -1.44
N GLY A 88 -0.26 23.34 -1.83
CA GLY A 88 0.53 24.39 -1.23
C GLY A 88 1.98 24.46 -1.70
N TRP A 89 2.47 23.45 -2.45
CA TRP A 89 3.85 23.42 -2.94
C TRP A 89 4.16 24.67 -3.81
N THR A 90 3.26 25.05 -4.69
CA THR A 90 3.43 26.22 -5.55
C THR A 90 3.58 27.49 -4.69
N ASN A 91 2.68 27.68 -3.73
CA ASN A 91 2.72 28.87 -2.85
C ASN A 91 3.98 28.92 -1.95
N GLU A 92 4.46 27.76 -1.52
CA GLU A 92 5.70 27.66 -0.72
C GLU A 92 6.94 28.06 -1.54
N LYS A 93 6.99 27.71 -2.82
CA LYS A 93 8.20 27.82 -3.65
C LYS A 93 8.24 29.09 -4.53
N ARG A 94 7.09 29.61 -4.97
CA ARG A 94 7.00 30.69 -5.96
C ARG A 94 7.46 32.08 -5.51
N LYS A 95 7.66 32.28 -4.21
CA LYS A 95 7.94 33.63 -3.64
C LYS A 95 6.85 34.64 -4.07
N ASN A 96 7.22 35.65 -4.88
CA ASN A 96 6.32 36.70 -5.36
C ASN A 96 5.92 36.53 -6.83
N GLU A 97 6.31 35.43 -7.47
CA GLU A 97 5.95 35.18 -8.88
C GLU A 97 4.48 34.78 -9.03
N ALA A 98 3.90 35.11 -10.18
CA ALA A 98 2.55 34.60 -10.53
C ALA A 98 2.56 33.07 -10.56
N PRO A 99 1.56 32.40 -9.97
CA PRO A 99 1.56 30.94 -9.84
C PRO A 99 1.72 30.19 -11.17
N GLU A 100 0.98 30.62 -12.19
CA GLU A 100 1.03 30.03 -13.53
C GLU A 100 2.40 30.18 -14.18
N PHE A 101 2.97 31.38 -14.09
CA PHE A 101 4.31 31.65 -14.63
C PHE A 101 5.35 30.79 -13.90
N PHE A 102 5.28 30.74 -12.57
CA PHE A 102 6.22 29.95 -11.77
C PHE A 102 6.19 28.47 -12.14
N ILE A 103 4.98 27.85 -12.17
CA ILE A 103 4.87 26.42 -12.44
C ILE A 103 5.30 26.08 -13.87
N GLU A 104 5.00 26.93 -14.85
CA GLU A 104 5.44 26.79 -16.23
C GLU A 104 6.95 26.90 -16.37
N CYS A 105 7.61 27.73 -15.56
CA CYS A 105 9.08 27.82 -15.50
C CYS A 105 9.70 26.61 -14.84
N GLN A 106 9.06 26.03 -13.81
CA GLN A 106 9.59 24.87 -13.11
C GLN A 106 9.45 23.58 -13.91
N PHE A 107 8.31 23.37 -14.57
CA PHE A 107 7.95 22.13 -15.25
C PHE A 107 7.31 22.38 -16.63
N PRO A 108 8.01 23.05 -17.57
CA PRO A 108 7.42 23.43 -18.88
C PRO A 108 6.79 22.26 -19.61
N SER A 109 7.49 21.14 -19.74
CA SER A 109 7.03 19.97 -20.48
C SER A 109 5.85 19.27 -19.80
N LEU A 110 5.89 19.16 -18.48
CA LEU A 110 4.82 18.56 -17.69
C LEU A 110 3.55 19.42 -17.73
N ILE A 111 3.68 20.73 -17.57
CA ILE A 111 2.52 21.63 -17.59
C ILE A 111 1.91 21.69 -18.98
N LYS A 112 2.73 21.65 -20.05
CA LYS A 112 2.25 21.52 -21.43
C LYS A 112 1.37 20.27 -21.60
N TYR A 113 1.75 19.15 -21.02
CA TYR A 113 0.94 17.93 -20.99
C TYR A 113 -0.35 18.13 -20.18
N LEU A 114 -0.26 18.62 -18.94
CA LEU A 114 -1.40 18.80 -18.03
C LEU A 114 -2.44 19.80 -18.58
N LYS A 115 -2.03 20.79 -19.36
CA LYS A 115 -2.95 21.76 -20.00
C LYS A 115 -4.00 21.10 -20.90
N ASN A 116 -3.74 19.91 -21.44
CA ASN A 116 -4.77 19.16 -22.19
C ASN A 116 -5.98 18.78 -21.31
N PHE A 117 -5.80 18.79 -20.00
CA PHE A 117 -6.82 18.41 -19.01
C PHE A 117 -7.29 19.58 -18.15
N GLU A 118 -6.79 20.81 -18.38
CA GLU A 118 -6.99 21.99 -17.52
C GLU A 118 -8.46 22.24 -17.17
N THR A 119 -9.34 22.20 -18.17
CA THR A 119 -10.79 22.45 -17.97
C THR A 119 -11.42 21.43 -17.02
N LYS A 120 -11.02 20.16 -17.11
CA LYS A 120 -11.50 19.09 -16.21
C LYS A 120 -10.82 19.18 -14.85
N ALA A 121 -9.52 19.46 -14.83
CA ALA A 121 -8.72 19.54 -13.63
C ALA A 121 -9.18 20.68 -12.70
N LYS A 122 -9.57 21.82 -13.26
CA LYS A 122 -10.15 22.97 -12.51
C LYS A 122 -11.51 22.68 -11.88
N LYS A 123 -12.24 21.67 -12.36
CA LYS A 123 -13.58 21.29 -11.86
C LYS A 123 -13.55 20.16 -10.82
N ARG A 124 -12.40 19.55 -10.53
CA ARG A 124 -12.31 18.46 -9.58
C ARG A 124 -12.33 18.99 -8.13
N ASP A 125 -12.96 18.27 -7.25
CA ASP A 125 -13.00 18.59 -5.82
C ASP A 125 -11.67 18.26 -5.11
N ASP A 126 -10.97 17.23 -5.57
CA ASP A 126 -9.71 16.74 -5.00
C ASP A 126 -8.49 17.44 -5.63
N GLN A 127 -8.36 18.74 -5.45
CA GLN A 127 -7.22 19.55 -5.86
C GLN A 127 -6.58 20.28 -4.67
N GLY A 128 -5.37 20.82 -4.88
CA GLY A 128 -4.69 21.71 -3.95
C GLY A 128 -5.10 23.17 -4.15
N ASP A 129 -4.18 24.09 -3.91
CA ASP A 129 -4.41 25.53 -4.12
C ASP A 129 -4.57 25.86 -5.61
N TYR A 130 -4.02 25.03 -6.47
CA TYR A 130 -4.07 25.17 -7.92
C TYR A 130 -4.48 23.87 -8.61
N TRP A 131 -5.01 23.99 -9.83
CA TRP A 131 -5.53 22.83 -10.59
C TRP A 131 -4.47 21.80 -10.99
N TRP A 132 -3.19 22.11 -10.94
CA TRP A 132 -2.08 21.17 -11.17
C TRP A 132 -1.61 20.48 -9.90
N GLU A 133 -2.06 20.92 -8.73
CA GLU A 133 -1.73 20.30 -7.45
C GLU A 133 -2.71 19.18 -7.08
N LEU A 134 -2.22 18.15 -6.43
CA LEU A 134 -3.06 17.16 -5.78
C LEU A 134 -3.62 17.72 -4.47
N ARG A 135 -4.69 17.13 -3.96
CA ARG A 135 -5.29 17.54 -2.68
C ARG A 135 -4.28 17.43 -1.53
N ALA A 136 -4.55 18.16 -0.46
CA ALA A 136 -3.72 18.11 0.74
C ALA A 136 -3.61 16.68 1.30
N CYS A 137 -2.38 16.26 1.56
CA CYS A 137 -2.04 14.97 2.13
C CYS A 137 -0.80 15.11 3.02
N ALA A 138 -1.00 15.07 4.34
CA ALA A 138 0.07 15.26 5.31
C ALA A 138 1.07 14.10 5.37
N TYR A 139 0.77 12.97 4.69
CA TYR A 139 1.55 11.74 4.80
C TYR A 139 2.23 11.32 3.48
N TYR A 140 2.49 12.24 2.55
CA TYR A 140 3.31 11.93 1.36
C TYR A 140 4.66 11.27 1.72
N PRO A 141 5.40 11.69 2.77
CA PRO A 141 6.65 11.04 3.15
C PRO A 141 6.50 9.56 3.53
N GLU A 142 5.32 9.12 3.94
CA GLU A 142 5.08 7.72 4.30
C GLU A 142 5.16 6.77 3.09
N PHE A 143 4.87 7.26 1.88
CA PHE A 143 5.03 6.47 0.66
C PHE A 143 6.49 6.16 0.33
N GLU A 144 7.43 6.97 0.81
CA GLU A 144 8.87 6.79 0.57
C GLU A 144 9.53 5.79 1.54
N LYS A 145 8.81 5.36 2.60
CA LYS A 145 9.31 4.40 3.60
C LYS A 145 9.09 2.95 3.17
N GLU A 146 9.81 2.02 3.81
CA GLU A 146 9.42 0.60 3.81
C GLU A 146 8.02 0.48 4.42
N LYS A 147 7.15 -0.24 3.76
CA LYS A 147 5.74 -0.33 4.14
C LYS A 147 5.08 -1.61 3.66
N VAL A 148 4.03 -2.00 4.34
CA VAL A 148 3.10 -3.02 3.82
C VAL A 148 2.03 -2.32 2.99
N VAL A 149 1.75 -2.85 1.80
CA VAL A 149 0.69 -2.38 0.91
C VAL A 149 -0.40 -3.44 0.78
N TYR A 150 -1.67 -3.03 0.76
CA TYR A 150 -2.78 -3.94 0.58
C TYR A 150 -3.95 -3.25 -0.16
N PRO A 151 -4.77 -4.01 -0.93
CA PRO A 151 -5.90 -3.45 -1.67
C PRO A 151 -7.09 -3.21 -0.74
N ASN A 152 -7.95 -2.24 -1.08
CA ASN A 152 -9.21 -2.00 -0.36
C ASN A 152 -10.24 -3.13 -0.57
N MET A 153 -10.14 -3.87 -1.67
CA MET A 153 -11.10 -4.92 -2.03
C MET A 153 -10.36 -6.13 -2.59
N ALA A 154 -10.62 -7.30 -2.04
CA ALA A 154 -10.13 -8.59 -2.54
C ALA A 154 -11.00 -9.74 -2.01
N ASN A 155 -10.80 -10.96 -2.53
CA ASN A 155 -11.49 -12.16 -2.08
C ASN A 155 -10.86 -12.80 -0.82
N ARG A 156 -9.68 -12.34 -0.43
CA ARG A 156 -8.99 -12.71 0.82
C ARG A 156 -8.02 -11.62 1.22
N LEU A 157 -7.53 -11.65 2.47
CA LEU A 157 -6.41 -10.79 2.88
C LEU A 157 -5.19 -11.07 2.00
N VAL A 158 -4.68 -10.04 1.37
CA VAL A 158 -3.43 -10.05 0.60
C VAL A 158 -2.64 -8.80 0.95
N ALA A 159 -1.36 -8.98 1.22
CA ALA A 159 -0.46 -7.90 1.55
C ALA A 159 0.93 -8.17 0.95
N CYS A 160 1.63 -7.10 0.62
CA CYS A 160 2.99 -7.16 0.11
C CYS A 160 3.86 -6.11 0.81
N LEU A 161 5.10 -6.46 1.11
CA LEU A 161 6.09 -5.51 1.60
C LEU A 161 6.70 -4.75 0.42
N ASP A 162 6.60 -3.42 0.44
CA ASP A 162 7.24 -2.54 -0.53
C ASP A 162 8.45 -1.81 0.06
N LYS A 163 9.61 -2.01 -0.59
CA LYS A 163 10.88 -1.31 -0.30
C LYS A 163 11.29 -0.38 -1.45
N SER A 164 10.49 -0.34 -2.53
CA SER A 164 10.83 0.37 -3.78
C SER A 164 10.11 1.70 -3.90
N LYS A 165 9.56 2.21 -2.80
CA LYS A 165 8.93 3.54 -2.69
C LYS A 165 7.75 3.75 -3.64
N PHE A 166 6.99 2.69 -3.91
CA PHE A 166 5.76 2.83 -4.68
C PHE A 166 4.73 3.68 -3.94
N TYR A 167 4.10 4.56 -4.68
CA TYR A 167 2.83 5.15 -4.29
C TYR A 167 1.71 4.12 -4.54
N VAL A 168 0.58 4.29 -3.92
CA VAL A 168 -0.61 3.46 -4.18
C VAL A 168 -1.81 4.36 -4.43
N ASN A 169 -2.75 3.91 -5.27
CA ASN A 169 -3.95 4.70 -5.56
C ASN A 169 -4.99 4.58 -4.42
N GLN A 170 -6.05 5.39 -4.49
CA GLN A 170 -7.11 5.44 -3.47
C GLN A 170 -7.85 4.12 -3.22
N LYS A 171 -7.64 3.10 -4.04
CA LYS A 171 -8.16 1.73 -3.86
C LYS A 171 -7.23 0.83 -3.07
N CYS A 172 -6.23 1.41 -2.43
CA CYS A 172 -5.23 0.70 -1.61
C CYS A 172 -4.95 1.47 -0.34
N PHE A 173 -4.32 0.77 0.60
CA PHE A 173 -3.80 1.31 1.85
C PHE A 173 -2.33 0.95 2.01
N ILE A 174 -1.63 1.71 2.83
CA ILE A 174 -0.28 1.43 3.28
C ILE A 174 -0.26 1.35 4.81
N ILE A 175 0.60 0.50 5.34
CA ILE A 175 0.94 0.42 6.76
C ILE A 175 2.41 0.76 6.87
N THR A 176 2.74 1.75 7.68
CA THR A 176 4.12 2.16 7.99
C THR A 176 4.38 2.08 9.48
N GLY A 177 5.64 1.89 9.88
CA GLY A 177 6.05 1.76 11.26
C GLY A 177 7.06 0.65 11.46
N ASN A 178 7.05 0.04 12.64
CA ASN A 178 7.97 -1.04 12.99
C ASN A 178 7.43 -2.43 12.62
N ASN A 179 8.32 -3.42 12.51
CA ASN A 179 7.99 -4.84 12.31
C ASN A 179 7.20 -5.15 11.02
N MET A 180 7.46 -4.43 9.92
CA MET A 180 6.70 -4.57 8.69
C MET A 180 6.76 -5.97 8.07
N ARG A 181 7.87 -6.72 8.22
CA ARG A 181 7.97 -8.12 7.76
C ARG A 181 7.04 -9.03 8.53
N TYR A 182 7.06 -8.92 9.85
CA TYR A 182 6.19 -9.68 10.74
C TYR A 182 4.72 -9.41 10.42
N ILE A 183 4.33 -8.14 10.34
CA ILE A 183 2.96 -7.72 9.99
C ILE A 183 2.56 -8.24 8.59
N CYS A 184 3.46 -8.18 7.60
CA CYS A 184 3.19 -8.72 6.27
C CYS A 184 2.93 -10.23 6.30
N GLY A 185 3.70 -10.99 7.09
CA GLY A 185 3.50 -12.43 7.28
C GLY A 185 2.14 -12.74 7.91
N LEU A 186 1.79 -12.03 8.98
CA LEU A 186 0.52 -12.21 9.67
C LEU A 186 -0.68 -11.87 8.78
N LEU A 187 -0.70 -10.72 8.12
CA LEU A 187 -1.80 -10.33 7.23
C LEU A 187 -2.04 -11.31 6.09
N ASN A 188 -1.03 -12.07 5.70
CA ASN A 188 -1.16 -13.14 4.72
C ASN A 188 -1.49 -14.51 5.34
N SER A 189 -1.55 -14.64 6.66
CA SER A 189 -1.84 -15.91 7.31
C SER A 189 -3.33 -16.30 7.25
N ASN A 190 -3.60 -17.61 7.39
CA ASN A 190 -4.96 -18.11 7.37
C ASN A 190 -5.76 -17.67 8.59
N ILE A 191 -5.13 -17.56 9.76
CA ILE A 191 -5.81 -17.14 10.99
C ILE A 191 -6.28 -15.69 10.93
N GLU A 192 -5.45 -14.79 10.40
CA GLU A 192 -5.86 -13.39 10.24
C GLU A 192 -7.00 -13.25 9.23
N PHE A 193 -7.00 -14.03 8.15
CA PHE A 193 -8.12 -14.05 7.21
C PHE A 193 -9.37 -14.67 7.83
N TRP A 194 -9.24 -15.75 8.60
CA TRP A 194 -10.36 -16.35 9.34
C TRP A 194 -10.98 -15.34 10.30
N PHE A 195 -10.15 -14.64 11.09
CA PHE A 195 -10.61 -13.61 12.02
C PHE A 195 -11.24 -12.43 11.27
N PHE A 196 -10.61 -11.96 10.19
CA PHE A 196 -11.13 -10.87 9.37
C PHE A 196 -12.54 -11.18 8.86
N LYS A 197 -12.82 -12.41 8.44
CA LYS A 197 -14.19 -12.82 8.02
C LYS A 197 -15.26 -12.68 9.13
N LYS A 198 -14.87 -12.60 10.39
CA LYS A 198 -15.80 -12.40 11.52
C LYS A 198 -16.09 -10.92 11.81
N ILE A 199 -15.23 -10.01 11.33
CA ILE A 199 -15.35 -8.57 11.63
C ILE A 199 -15.48 -7.69 10.40
N GLY A 200 -15.07 -8.18 9.22
CA GLY A 200 -15.03 -7.44 7.97
C GLY A 200 -16.38 -7.32 7.28
N ALA A 201 -16.50 -6.37 6.39
CA ALA A 201 -17.67 -6.23 5.51
C ALA A 201 -17.50 -7.07 4.24
N THR A 202 -18.57 -7.79 3.88
CA THR A 202 -18.62 -8.56 2.64
C THR A 202 -19.13 -7.69 1.49
N LEU A 203 -18.57 -7.90 0.30
CA LEU A 203 -18.95 -7.25 -0.95
C LEU A 203 -19.43 -8.31 -1.94
N GLY A 204 -20.73 -8.46 -2.05
CA GLY A 204 -21.31 -9.51 -2.89
C GLY A 204 -21.02 -10.94 -2.37
N ARG A 205 -20.84 -11.89 -3.27
CA ARG A 205 -20.70 -13.31 -2.89
C ARG A 205 -19.28 -13.71 -2.45
N GLU A 206 -18.24 -13.05 -2.96
CA GLU A 206 -16.85 -13.52 -2.80
C GLU A 206 -15.84 -12.40 -2.48
N GLY A 207 -16.30 -11.17 -2.28
CA GLY A 207 -15.44 -10.02 -2.03
C GLY A 207 -15.53 -9.53 -0.58
N PHE A 208 -14.44 -8.92 -0.12
CA PHE A 208 -14.37 -8.27 1.18
C PHE A 208 -13.86 -6.84 1.03
N GLU A 209 -14.38 -5.94 1.85
CA GLU A 209 -13.82 -4.60 2.03
C GLU A 209 -12.75 -4.62 3.12
N MET A 210 -11.50 -4.34 2.73
CA MET A 210 -10.34 -4.30 3.61
C MET A 210 -9.99 -2.85 3.99
N SER A 211 -11.02 -2.06 4.32
CA SER A 211 -10.78 -0.68 4.76
C SER A 211 -10.05 -0.64 6.10
N LYS A 212 -9.42 0.50 6.38
CA LYS A 212 -8.65 0.74 7.61
C LYS A 212 -9.42 0.32 8.86
N ILE A 213 -10.72 0.65 8.96
CA ILE A 213 -11.56 0.39 10.14
C ILE A 213 -11.68 -1.09 10.53
N PHE A 214 -11.43 -2.00 9.60
CA PHE A 214 -11.40 -3.44 9.84
C PHE A 214 -9.97 -3.93 10.09
N ILE A 215 -9.01 -3.53 9.24
CA ILE A 215 -7.61 -3.97 9.34
C ILE A 215 -6.98 -3.52 10.67
N GLU A 216 -7.28 -2.31 11.15
CA GLU A 216 -6.74 -1.81 12.40
C GLU A 216 -7.22 -2.57 13.66
N LYS A 217 -8.26 -3.41 13.53
CA LYS A 217 -8.80 -4.26 14.59
C LYS A 217 -8.22 -5.67 14.62
N LEU A 218 -7.45 -6.06 13.59
CA LEU A 218 -6.85 -7.38 13.55
C LEU A 218 -5.96 -7.58 14.78
N PRO A 219 -6.14 -8.68 15.52
CA PRO A 219 -5.35 -8.95 16.71
C PRO A 219 -3.99 -9.53 16.30
N VAL A 220 -2.91 -8.84 16.59
CA VAL A 220 -1.54 -9.24 16.25
C VAL A 220 -0.83 -9.65 17.52
N PRO A 221 -0.26 -10.89 17.63
CA PRO A 221 0.45 -11.33 18.81
C PRO A 221 1.63 -10.42 19.12
N PRO A 222 1.73 -9.87 20.35
CA PRO A 222 2.82 -8.98 20.72
C PRO A 222 4.16 -9.72 20.71
N ILE A 223 5.23 -9.03 20.31
CA ILE A 223 6.59 -9.56 20.33
C ILE A 223 7.12 -9.52 21.75
N THR A 224 7.53 -10.67 22.25
CA THR A 224 8.08 -10.87 23.60
C THR A 224 9.42 -11.61 23.52
N THR A 225 10.18 -11.61 24.60
CA THR A 225 11.44 -12.38 24.67
C THR A 225 11.21 -13.87 24.42
N SER A 226 10.08 -14.42 24.87
CA SER A 226 9.75 -15.85 24.72
C SER A 226 9.43 -16.26 23.28
N ASN A 227 8.81 -15.38 22.48
CA ASN A 227 8.40 -15.67 21.11
C ASN A 227 9.28 -15.04 20.03
N GLN A 228 10.31 -14.28 20.39
CA GLN A 228 11.19 -13.57 19.45
C GLN A 228 11.79 -14.49 18.39
N HIS A 229 12.10 -15.76 18.74
CA HIS A 229 12.64 -16.72 17.79
C HIS A 229 11.62 -17.07 16.68
N MET A 230 10.33 -17.24 17.02
CA MET A 230 9.25 -17.49 16.04
C MET A 230 9.03 -16.27 15.16
N VAL A 231 9.05 -15.08 15.74
CA VAL A 231 8.95 -13.81 14.98
C VAL A 231 10.08 -13.71 13.96
N SER A 232 11.32 -13.94 14.37
CA SER A 232 12.49 -13.93 13.48
C SER A 232 12.41 -14.98 12.37
N GLN A 233 11.86 -16.16 12.66
CA GLN A 233 11.60 -17.19 11.64
C GLN A 233 10.55 -16.73 10.62
N ILE A 234 9.44 -16.15 11.08
CA ILE A 234 8.40 -15.59 10.19
C ILE A 234 9.01 -14.50 9.27
N GLU A 235 9.77 -13.57 9.83
CA GLU A 235 10.42 -12.51 9.06
C GLU A 235 11.40 -13.07 8.01
N SER A 236 12.19 -14.09 8.36
CA SER A 236 13.09 -14.79 7.44
C SER A 236 12.34 -15.49 6.31
N LEU A 237 11.22 -16.14 6.62
CA LEU A 237 10.37 -16.79 5.61
C LEU A 237 9.73 -15.78 4.67
N VAL A 238 9.25 -14.65 5.21
CA VAL A 238 8.74 -13.53 4.40
C VAL A 238 9.81 -13.03 3.44
N ASP A 239 11.04 -12.78 3.90
CA ASP A 239 12.14 -12.35 3.02
C ASP A 239 12.45 -13.39 1.92
N LYS A 240 12.41 -14.70 2.23
CA LYS A 240 12.57 -15.78 1.22
C LYS A 240 11.47 -15.73 0.16
N ILE A 241 10.21 -15.61 0.59
CA ILE A 241 9.06 -15.52 -0.32
C ILE A 241 9.19 -14.28 -1.21
N LEU A 242 9.49 -13.12 -0.64
CA LEU A 242 9.67 -11.87 -1.38
C LEU A 242 10.78 -11.99 -2.43
N ALA A 243 11.92 -12.58 -2.07
CA ALA A 243 13.05 -12.79 -2.98
C ALA A 243 12.66 -13.74 -4.14
N ALA A 244 12.00 -14.85 -3.84
CA ALA A 244 11.54 -15.80 -4.86
C ALA A 244 10.53 -15.16 -5.81
N LYS A 245 9.51 -14.47 -5.27
CA LYS A 245 8.48 -13.78 -6.06
C LYS A 245 9.03 -12.60 -6.87
N LYS A 246 10.06 -11.92 -6.38
CA LYS A 246 10.76 -10.87 -7.13
C LYS A 246 11.45 -11.41 -8.37
N THR A 247 12.06 -12.59 -8.25
CA THR A 247 12.76 -13.26 -9.38
C THR A 247 11.76 -13.88 -10.34
N ASN A 248 10.74 -14.55 -9.82
CA ASN A 248 9.68 -15.19 -10.60
C ASN A 248 8.35 -15.10 -9.87
N HIS A 249 7.42 -14.30 -10.37
CA HIS A 249 6.08 -14.16 -9.78
C HIS A 249 5.31 -15.48 -9.66
N ALA A 250 5.62 -16.48 -10.51
CA ALA A 250 5.02 -17.81 -10.47
C ALA A 250 5.76 -18.80 -9.56
N ALA A 251 6.84 -18.37 -8.87
CA ALA A 251 7.57 -19.24 -7.96
C ALA A 251 6.62 -19.89 -6.94
N ASP A 252 6.76 -21.20 -6.72
CA ASP A 252 6.01 -21.90 -5.68
C ASP A 252 6.60 -21.58 -4.31
N THR A 253 5.83 -20.92 -3.48
CA THR A 253 6.18 -20.51 -2.12
C THR A 253 5.31 -21.21 -1.07
N THR A 254 4.50 -22.17 -1.48
CA THR A 254 3.49 -22.85 -0.64
C THR A 254 4.08 -23.45 0.63
N THR A 255 5.27 -24.05 0.56
CA THR A 255 5.94 -24.64 1.73
C THR A 255 6.26 -23.59 2.78
N TRP A 256 6.85 -22.46 2.38
CA TRP A 256 7.18 -21.36 3.31
C TRP A 256 5.93 -20.69 3.87
N GLU A 257 4.89 -20.56 3.07
CA GLU A 257 3.60 -19.98 3.51
C GLU A 257 2.90 -20.90 4.53
N LYS A 258 2.97 -22.23 4.35
CA LYS A 258 2.49 -23.20 5.35
C LYS A 258 3.29 -23.13 6.65
N GLU A 259 4.61 -22.99 6.55
CA GLU A 259 5.49 -22.83 7.72
C GLU A 259 5.15 -21.54 8.49
N ILE A 260 4.91 -20.42 7.79
CA ILE A 260 4.42 -19.18 8.43
C ILE A 260 3.10 -19.45 9.16
N ASN A 261 2.11 -20.12 8.53
CA ASN A 261 0.85 -20.43 9.19
C ASN A 261 1.06 -21.25 10.47
N GLN A 262 1.94 -22.27 10.46
CA GLN A 262 2.23 -23.08 11.64
C GLN A 262 2.85 -22.25 12.78
N LEU A 263 3.80 -21.37 12.46
CA LEU A 263 4.40 -20.47 13.46
C LEU A 263 3.36 -19.50 14.03
N VAL A 264 2.46 -18.99 13.19
CA VAL A 264 1.39 -18.08 13.63
C VAL A 264 0.37 -18.81 14.50
N TYR A 265 0.02 -20.08 14.20
CA TYR A 265 -0.83 -20.90 15.07
C TYR A 265 -0.20 -21.11 16.44
N GLN A 266 1.13 -21.35 16.50
CA GLN A 266 1.86 -21.44 17.76
C GLN A 266 1.85 -20.13 18.56
N LEU A 267 1.98 -18.98 17.89
CA LEU A 267 1.88 -17.67 18.54
C LEU A 267 0.51 -17.44 19.19
N TYR A 268 -0.56 -18.02 18.62
CA TYR A 268 -1.92 -17.98 19.20
C TYR A 268 -2.24 -19.22 20.06
N GLU A 269 -1.23 -20.10 20.31
CA GLU A 269 -1.38 -21.29 21.15
C GLU A 269 -2.56 -22.17 20.71
N LEU A 270 -2.80 -22.31 19.40
CA LEU A 270 -3.95 -23.07 18.88
C LEU A 270 -3.75 -24.57 19.07
N THR A 271 -4.83 -25.26 19.45
CA THR A 271 -4.91 -26.74 19.41
C THR A 271 -5.16 -27.24 17.98
N ASP A 272 -4.96 -28.54 17.74
CA ASP A 272 -5.20 -29.15 16.42
C ASP A 272 -6.66 -28.98 15.96
N GLU A 273 -7.62 -29.03 16.89
CA GLU A 273 -9.05 -28.81 16.60
C GLU A 273 -9.31 -27.34 16.21
N GLU A 274 -8.64 -26.40 16.87
CA GLU A 274 -8.75 -24.96 16.55
C GLU A 274 -8.11 -24.65 15.20
N ILE A 275 -6.96 -25.26 14.89
CA ILE A 275 -6.32 -25.16 13.57
C ILE A 275 -7.26 -25.68 12.47
N ALA A 276 -7.90 -26.83 12.70
CA ALA A 276 -8.87 -27.38 11.75
C ALA A 276 -10.05 -26.42 11.48
N ILE A 277 -10.53 -25.69 12.51
CA ILE A 277 -11.58 -24.65 12.34
C ILE A 277 -11.07 -23.51 11.47
N VAL A 278 -9.83 -23.04 11.69
CA VAL A 278 -9.23 -21.96 10.90
C VAL A 278 -9.04 -22.39 9.46
N GLU A 279 -8.46 -23.56 9.21
CA GLU A 279 -8.17 -24.08 7.86
C GLU A 279 -9.45 -24.29 7.06
N ASN A 280 -10.47 -24.95 7.61
CA ASN A 280 -11.76 -25.15 6.97
C ASN A 280 -12.50 -23.82 6.72
N GLY A 281 -12.33 -22.85 7.58
CA GLY A 281 -12.92 -21.52 7.45
C GLY A 281 -12.15 -20.59 6.51
N SER A 282 -10.94 -20.92 6.09
CA SER A 282 -10.06 -20.06 5.28
C SER A 282 -10.07 -20.39 3.78
N ILE A 283 -10.74 -21.47 3.41
CA ILE A 283 -10.95 -21.92 2.02
C ILE A 283 -12.02 -21.08 1.32
#